data_75ca1d77c0cd2c9b2fe1422bc535d12d
#
_entry.id   75ca1d77c0cd2c9b2fe1422bc535d12d
#
_cell.length_a   1.000
_cell.length_b   1.000
_cell.length_c   1.000
_cell.angle_alpha   90.00
_cell.angle_beta   90.00
_cell.angle_gamma   90.00
#
_symmetry.space_group_name_H-M   'P 1'
#
loop_
_entity.id
_entity.type
_entity.pdbx_description
1 polymer ?
#
loop_
_entity_poly.entity_id
_entity_poly.type
_entity_poly.pdbx_seq_one_letter_code
_entity_poly.pdbx_strand_id
1 'polypeptide(L)'
;MTKKIQILCTLGPSSLNKKFLNFTNNKVSLLRLNMSHVKSKKLKHHINFIKKNTSTPICIDTEGAQIRTKINKKKKFKINQIFKIHKLNGKIMLYPPDVFNKLKINDALDIGFNDLTAKIISKNKKYLSLKTTSSGTLENNKGVHIKNRLIKLNYLTKKDFEAIKVAKKFKIKNFALSFTNTVEDIKKFNKILPKQNKIFKIESKQAVKNVGKFFKLANNFLIDRGDLSKSINIENIPVAQRKIIKISKKHRGKNVFIATNFLETMIDNQTPTRAEANDIYNSLEMGAKGLVLAAETAIGKFPDKAVIFLRKMIKIYKNNKKI
;
A
#
# COMPACT_ATOMS: atom_id res chain seq x y z
N MET A 1 26.69 2.97 15.95
CA MET A 1 25.38 2.47 16.43
C MET A 1 24.57 1.94 15.24
N THR A 2 24.32 0.65 15.17
CA THR A 2 23.46 0.06 14.14
C THR A 2 22.02 0.57 14.31
N LYS A 3 21.52 1.33 13.33
CA LYS A 3 20.14 1.85 13.37
C LYS A 3 19.14 0.70 13.58
N LYS A 4 18.24 0.87 14.54
CA LYS A 4 17.20 -0.12 14.89
C LYS A 4 16.35 -0.45 13.63
N ILE A 5 16.29 -1.73 13.26
CA ILE A 5 15.36 -2.20 12.21
C ILE A 5 13.93 -2.01 12.72
N GLN A 6 13.09 -1.37 11.93
CA GLN A 6 11.72 -1.04 12.31
C GLN A 6 10.74 -2.11 11.84
N ILE A 7 9.70 -2.35 12.63
CA ILE A 7 8.55 -3.19 12.29
C ILE A 7 7.33 -2.29 12.20
N LEU A 8 6.63 -2.33 11.08
CA LEU A 8 5.36 -1.68 10.88
C LEU A 8 4.26 -2.73 10.77
N CYS A 9 3.13 -2.53 11.46
CA CYS A 9 1.98 -3.44 11.39
C CYS A 9 0.75 -2.69 10.88
N THR A 10 0.11 -3.24 9.85
CA THR A 10 -1.16 -2.70 9.36
C THR A 10 -2.30 -3.19 10.26
N LEU A 11 -3.07 -2.25 10.77
CA LEU A 11 -4.25 -2.56 11.57
C LEU A 11 -5.46 -2.83 10.68
N GLY A 12 -6.21 -3.84 11.06
CA GLY A 12 -7.44 -4.26 10.42
C GLY A 12 -8.33 -5.07 11.37
N PRO A 13 -9.33 -5.79 10.87
CA PRO A 13 -10.28 -6.54 11.70
C PRO A 13 -9.63 -7.47 12.74
N SER A 14 -8.52 -8.13 12.39
CA SER A 14 -7.84 -9.09 13.27
C SER A 14 -6.98 -8.44 14.35
N SER A 15 -6.55 -7.19 14.15
CA SER A 15 -5.56 -6.53 15.04
C SER A 15 -6.06 -5.24 15.69
N LEU A 16 -7.22 -4.70 15.26
CA LEU A 16 -7.81 -3.52 15.87
C LEU A 16 -8.62 -3.91 17.13
N ASN A 17 -7.96 -4.52 18.10
CA ASN A 17 -8.51 -4.95 19.38
C ASN A 17 -7.53 -4.70 20.53
N LYS A 18 -8.03 -4.67 21.77
CA LYS A 18 -7.24 -4.34 22.96
C LYS A 18 -6.04 -5.28 23.16
N LYS A 19 -6.24 -6.59 22.95
CA LYS A 19 -5.19 -7.61 23.15
C LYS A 19 -3.99 -7.36 22.23
N PHE A 20 -4.22 -7.21 20.93
CA PHE A 20 -3.14 -6.95 19.97
C PHE A 20 -2.50 -5.58 20.17
N LEU A 21 -3.27 -4.53 20.43
CA LEU A 21 -2.72 -3.20 20.67
C LEU A 21 -1.80 -3.17 21.88
N ASN A 22 -2.19 -3.76 23.01
CA ASN A 22 -1.31 -3.90 24.19
C ASN A 22 -0.06 -4.72 23.87
N PHE A 23 -0.20 -5.79 23.11
CA PHE A 23 0.94 -6.62 22.66
C PHE A 23 1.97 -5.84 21.84
N THR A 24 1.55 -4.81 21.09
CA THR A 24 2.46 -4.04 20.21
C THR A 24 3.44 -3.14 20.97
N ASN A 25 3.17 -2.83 22.23
CA ASN A 25 4.05 -2.00 23.05
C ASN A 25 5.48 -2.56 23.07
N ASN A 26 6.47 -1.74 22.73
CA ASN A 26 7.89 -2.09 22.65
C ASN A 26 8.25 -3.19 21.63
N LYS A 27 7.27 -3.74 20.88
CA LYS A 27 7.49 -4.78 19.88
C LYS A 27 7.37 -4.28 18.44
N VAL A 28 6.54 -3.27 18.22
CA VAL A 28 6.24 -2.69 16.91
C VAL A 28 6.65 -1.21 16.92
N SER A 29 7.18 -0.73 15.81
CA SER A 29 7.66 0.66 15.69
C SER A 29 6.56 1.63 15.27
N LEU A 30 5.63 1.18 14.40
CA LEU A 30 4.51 1.96 13.89
C LEU A 30 3.29 1.08 13.64
N LEU A 31 2.11 1.58 13.99
CA LEU A 31 0.82 1.01 13.64
C LEU A 31 0.23 1.76 12.45
N ARG A 32 0.03 1.08 11.33
CA ARG A 32 -0.42 1.66 10.07
C ARG A 32 -1.94 1.55 9.94
N LEU A 33 -2.62 2.70 9.75
CA LEU A 33 -4.01 2.78 9.33
C LEU A 33 -4.05 3.05 7.82
N ASN A 34 -4.42 2.04 7.02
CA ASN A 34 -4.52 2.16 5.57
C ASN A 34 -5.87 2.78 5.19
N MET A 35 -5.84 4.00 4.69
CA MET A 35 -7.06 4.75 4.33
C MET A 35 -7.84 4.12 3.18
N SER A 36 -7.24 3.25 2.37
CA SER A 36 -7.98 2.47 1.36
C SER A 36 -9.04 1.54 1.98
N HIS A 37 -8.88 1.14 3.23
CA HIS A 37 -9.77 0.23 3.95
C HIS A 37 -10.49 0.89 5.14
N VAL A 38 -9.99 2.02 5.65
CA VAL A 38 -10.62 2.76 6.75
C VAL A 38 -11.66 3.74 6.21
N LYS A 39 -12.90 3.67 6.70
CA LYS A 39 -13.95 4.65 6.39
C LYS A 39 -13.65 5.97 7.13
N SER A 40 -13.74 7.14 6.45
CA SER A 40 -13.47 8.47 7.05
C SER A 40 -14.21 8.68 8.37
N LYS A 41 -15.48 8.30 8.43
CA LYS A 41 -16.34 8.44 9.63
C LYS A 41 -15.80 7.66 10.85
N LYS A 42 -15.08 6.55 10.64
CA LYS A 42 -14.52 5.70 11.70
C LYS A 42 -13.10 6.11 12.14
N LEU A 43 -12.41 6.96 11.37
CA LEU A 43 -11.00 7.27 11.62
C LEU A 43 -10.76 7.87 13.02
N LYS A 44 -11.58 8.85 13.42
CA LYS A 44 -11.51 9.46 14.76
C LYS A 44 -11.64 8.40 15.88
N HIS A 45 -12.62 7.52 15.76
CA HIS A 45 -12.86 6.44 16.71
C HIS A 45 -11.66 5.48 16.77
N HIS A 46 -11.13 5.06 15.61
CA HIS A 46 -9.95 4.17 15.58
C HIS A 46 -8.72 4.82 16.22
N ILE A 47 -8.44 6.09 15.93
CA ILE A 47 -7.29 6.79 16.54
C ILE A 47 -7.45 6.84 18.06
N ASN A 48 -8.62 7.22 18.58
CA ASN A 48 -8.88 7.25 20.01
C ASN A 48 -8.70 5.87 20.66
N PHE A 49 -9.28 4.83 20.03
CA PHE A 49 -9.19 3.46 20.53
C PHE A 49 -7.73 2.97 20.58
N ILE A 50 -6.94 3.23 19.52
CA ILE A 50 -5.53 2.86 19.48
C ILE A 50 -4.76 3.58 20.58
N LYS A 51 -4.90 4.91 20.68
CA LYS A 51 -4.18 5.72 21.69
C LYS A 51 -4.51 5.36 23.12
N LYS A 52 -5.74 4.86 23.38
CA LYS A 52 -6.15 4.37 24.72
C LYS A 52 -5.47 3.05 25.07
N ASN A 53 -5.10 2.21 24.10
CA ASN A 53 -4.67 0.83 24.32
C ASN A 53 -3.19 0.57 23.99
N THR A 54 -2.45 1.54 23.45
CA THR A 54 -1.01 1.37 23.16
C THR A 54 -0.30 2.71 23.05
N SER A 55 0.96 2.74 23.45
CA SER A 55 1.88 3.86 23.20
C SER A 55 2.55 3.80 21.83
N THR A 56 2.36 2.71 21.07
CA THR A 56 2.95 2.55 19.73
C THR A 56 2.44 3.63 18.79
N PRO A 57 3.31 4.40 18.13
CA PRO A 57 2.90 5.50 17.25
C PRO A 57 2.05 5.03 16.07
N ILE A 58 1.08 5.89 15.68
CA ILE A 58 0.20 5.65 14.53
C ILE A 58 0.79 6.31 13.28
N CYS A 59 0.68 5.61 12.14
CA CYS A 59 0.96 6.12 10.80
C CYS A 59 -0.32 6.10 9.97
N ILE A 60 -0.70 7.24 9.41
CA ILE A 60 -1.80 7.36 8.44
C ILE A 60 -1.23 7.12 7.06
N ASP A 61 -1.69 6.06 6.40
CA ASP A 61 -1.29 5.71 5.05
C ASP A 61 -2.42 6.07 4.06
N THR A 62 -2.12 6.99 3.14
CA THR A 62 -3.11 7.57 2.22
C THR A 62 -3.60 6.56 1.19
N GLU A 63 -4.76 6.81 0.59
CA GLU A 63 -5.21 6.06 -0.60
C GLU A 63 -4.32 6.37 -1.80
N GLY A 64 -3.97 7.65 -1.96
CA GLY A 64 -3.09 8.12 -3.01
C GLY A 64 -3.69 8.06 -4.42
N ALA A 65 -2.81 8.11 -5.41
CA ALA A 65 -3.15 8.19 -6.83
C ALA A 65 -3.50 6.82 -7.43
N GLN A 66 -4.57 6.20 -6.97
CA GLN A 66 -5.05 4.90 -7.46
C GLN A 66 -6.52 4.97 -7.90
N ILE A 67 -6.84 4.27 -8.99
CA ILE A 67 -8.22 4.04 -9.42
C ILE A 67 -8.75 2.79 -8.72
N ARG A 68 -9.99 2.84 -8.23
CA ARG A 68 -10.65 1.71 -7.58
C ARG A 68 -12.07 1.51 -8.09
N THR A 69 -12.53 0.27 -8.05
CA THR A 69 -13.91 -0.07 -8.33
C THR A 69 -14.82 0.35 -7.17
N LYS A 70 -16.02 0.81 -7.51
CA LYS A 70 -17.12 1.04 -6.57
C LYS A 70 -18.34 0.29 -7.06
N ILE A 71 -18.70 -0.79 -6.35
CA ILE A 71 -19.80 -1.70 -6.71
C ILE A 71 -20.47 -2.22 -5.44
N ASN A 72 -21.79 -2.38 -5.49
CA ASN A 72 -22.56 -2.83 -4.32
C ASN A 72 -22.55 -4.36 -4.15
N LYS A 73 -22.55 -5.13 -5.26
CA LYS A 73 -22.57 -6.59 -5.25
C LYS A 73 -21.48 -7.15 -6.18
N LYS A 74 -20.76 -8.15 -5.71
CA LYS A 74 -19.81 -8.92 -6.51
C LYS A 74 -20.47 -9.47 -7.77
N LYS A 75 -19.77 -9.39 -8.91
CA LYS A 75 -20.22 -9.91 -10.21
C LYS A 75 -19.14 -10.74 -10.86
N LYS A 76 -19.55 -11.90 -11.39
CA LYS A 76 -18.71 -12.74 -12.26
C LYS A 76 -18.99 -12.39 -13.73
N PHE A 77 -17.93 -12.39 -14.53
CA PHE A 77 -18.00 -12.16 -15.95
C PHE A 77 -17.27 -13.28 -16.70
N LYS A 78 -17.84 -13.70 -17.84
CA LYS A 78 -17.15 -14.52 -18.83
C LYS A 78 -16.43 -13.61 -19.82
N ILE A 79 -15.49 -14.17 -20.60
CA ILE A 79 -14.84 -13.47 -21.70
C ILE A 79 -15.90 -13.01 -22.73
N ASN A 80 -15.64 -11.88 -23.41
CA ASN A 80 -16.53 -11.26 -24.40
C ASN A 80 -17.86 -10.69 -23.86
N GLN A 81 -18.09 -10.66 -22.58
CA GLN A 81 -19.27 -10.02 -22.01
C GLN A 81 -19.13 -8.49 -21.96
N ILE A 82 -20.27 -7.80 -22.14
CA ILE A 82 -20.32 -6.33 -22.12
C ILE A 82 -20.93 -5.91 -20.78
N PHE A 83 -20.29 -4.91 -20.15
CA PHE A 83 -20.82 -4.24 -18.97
C PHE A 83 -20.57 -2.73 -18.99
N LYS A 84 -21.30 -1.99 -18.16
CA LYS A 84 -21.22 -0.54 -18.10
C LYS A 84 -20.59 -0.06 -16.80
N ILE A 85 -19.65 0.87 -16.89
CA ILE A 85 -19.15 1.67 -15.77
C ILE A 85 -19.80 3.05 -15.88
N HIS A 86 -20.57 3.42 -14.86
CA HIS A 86 -21.30 4.67 -14.84
C HIS A 86 -20.46 5.80 -14.23
N LYS A 87 -20.67 7.03 -14.72
CA LYS A 87 -20.04 8.22 -14.15
C LYS A 87 -20.56 8.51 -12.76
N LEU A 88 -21.87 8.49 -12.57
CA LEU A 88 -22.58 8.75 -11.32
C LEU A 88 -23.80 7.82 -11.20
N ASN A 89 -24.23 7.52 -9.98
CA ASN A 89 -25.49 6.83 -9.66
C ASN A 89 -25.73 5.50 -10.37
N GLY A 90 -24.66 4.72 -10.59
CA GLY A 90 -24.75 3.43 -11.27
C GLY A 90 -24.34 2.26 -10.39
N LYS A 91 -24.68 1.03 -10.87
CA LYS A 91 -24.33 -0.23 -10.18
C LYS A 91 -22.82 -0.47 -10.12
N ILE A 92 -22.07 0.01 -11.13
CA ILE A 92 -20.61 -0.07 -11.23
C ILE A 92 -20.08 1.32 -11.54
N MET A 93 -19.17 1.80 -10.72
CA MET A 93 -18.50 3.10 -10.86
C MET A 93 -17.02 2.97 -10.56
N LEU A 94 -16.25 4.03 -10.84
CA LEU A 94 -14.85 4.15 -10.44
C LEU A 94 -14.67 5.25 -9.39
N TYR A 95 -13.64 5.09 -8.58
CA TYR A 95 -13.19 6.08 -7.62
C TYR A 95 -11.69 6.38 -7.89
N PRO A 96 -11.26 7.66 -7.84
CA PRO A 96 -12.08 8.86 -7.71
C PRO A 96 -12.94 9.13 -8.96
N PRO A 97 -14.09 9.84 -8.81
CA PRO A 97 -15.08 10.00 -9.92
C PRO A 97 -14.54 10.74 -11.16
N ASP A 98 -13.55 11.64 -10.98
CA ASP A 98 -12.94 12.41 -12.07
C ASP A 98 -12.16 11.54 -13.06
N VAL A 99 -11.81 10.31 -12.67
CA VAL A 99 -11.17 9.32 -13.54
C VAL A 99 -12.03 9.01 -14.77
N PHE A 100 -13.35 8.98 -14.62
CA PHE A 100 -14.26 8.73 -15.73
C PHE A 100 -13.98 9.62 -16.94
N ASN A 101 -13.72 10.90 -16.71
CA ASN A 101 -13.45 11.85 -17.80
C ASN A 101 -12.09 11.59 -18.49
N LYS A 102 -11.14 11.03 -17.76
CA LYS A 102 -9.77 10.76 -18.24
C LYS A 102 -9.66 9.47 -19.05
N LEU A 103 -10.63 8.56 -18.91
CA LEU A 103 -10.67 7.31 -19.68
C LEU A 103 -11.10 7.55 -21.12
N LYS A 104 -10.53 6.77 -22.05
CA LYS A 104 -10.75 6.86 -23.50
C LYS A 104 -11.20 5.51 -24.06
N ILE A 105 -11.85 5.52 -25.22
CA ILE A 105 -12.10 4.32 -26.03
C ILE A 105 -10.75 3.66 -26.32
N ASN A 106 -10.72 2.33 -26.33
CA ASN A 106 -9.55 1.49 -26.44
C ASN A 106 -8.64 1.43 -25.19
N ASP A 107 -8.95 2.10 -24.09
CA ASP A 107 -8.22 1.84 -22.84
C ASP A 107 -8.44 0.38 -22.40
N ALA A 108 -7.34 -0.31 -22.09
CA ALA A 108 -7.33 -1.66 -21.56
C ALA A 108 -7.21 -1.59 -20.02
N LEU A 109 -8.24 -2.06 -19.36
CA LEU A 109 -8.34 -2.05 -17.89
C LEU A 109 -7.97 -3.42 -17.34
N ASP A 110 -7.09 -3.42 -16.34
CA ASP A 110 -6.84 -4.56 -15.46
C ASP A 110 -7.45 -4.24 -14.09
N ILE A 111 -8.36 -5.08 -13.65
CA ILE A 111 -9.17 -4.88 -12.44
C ILE A 111 -8.88 -6.01 -11.46
N GLY A 112 -8.43 -5.65 -10.25
CA GLY A 112 -8.27 -6.59 -9.16
C GLY A 112 -7.10 -7.57 -9.28
N PHE A 113 -5.95 -7.18 -9.83
CA PHE A 113 -4.76 -8.05 -9.94
C PHE A 113 -4.89 -9.23 -10.91
N ASN A 114 -5.31 -8.96 -12.12
CA ASN A 114 -5.66 -9.95 -13.15
C ASN A 114 -6.93 -10.76 -12.84
N ASP A 115 -7.74 -10.32 -11.86
CA ASP A 115 -9.04 -10.94 -11.61
C ASP A 115 -9.99 -10.75 -12.80
N LEU A 116 -9.94 -9.60 -13.47
CA LEU A 116 -10.77 -9.28 -14.63
C LEU A 116 -10.07 -8.27 -15.53
N THR A 117 -9.96 -8.57 -16.80
CA THR A 117 -9.48 -7.61 -17.81
C THR A 117 -10.60 -7.22 -18.76
N ALA A 118 -10.62 -5.95 -19.19
CA ALA A 118 -11.64 -5.44 -20.09
C ALA A 118 -11.13 -4.27 -20.93
N LYS A 119 -11.70 -4.07 -22.12
CA LYS A 119 -11.40 -2.95 -23.02
C LYS A 119 -12.60 -2.03 -23.14
N ILE A 120 -12.39 -0.72 -23.10
CA ILE A 120 -13.45 0.26 -23.35
C ILE A 120 -13.76 0.26 -24.85
N ILE A 121 -15.01 -0.08 -25.19
CA ILE A 121 -15.49 -0.16 -26.58
C ILE A 121 -16.33 1.06 -26.97
N SER A 122 -16.97 1.73 -26.01
CA SER A 122 -17.67 3.00 -26.24
C SER A 122 -17.70 3.87 -25.01
N LYS A 123 -17.92 5.19 -25.21
CA LYS A 123 -18.00 6.20 -24.16
C LYS A 123 -19.03 7.26 -24.52
N ASN A 124 -19.88 7.61 -23.55
CA ASN A 124 -20.74 8.77 -23.64
C ASN A 124 -20.67 9.60 -22.34
N LYS A 125 -21.52 10.63 -22.19
CA LYS A 125 -21.55 11.51 -21.03
C LYS A 125 -21.94 10.80 -19.71
N LYS A 126 -22.64 9.65 -19.77
CA LYS A 126 -23.23 8.94 -18.61
C LYS A 126 -22.48 7.66 -18.25
N TYR A 127 -21.94 6.91 -19.21
CA TYR A 127 -21.27 5.63 -18.95
C TYR A 127 -20.19 5.29 -19.99
N LEU A 128 -19.32 4.35 -19.62
CA LEU A 128 -18.39 3.63 -20.48
C LEU A 128 -18.97 2.23 -20.70
N SER A 129 -18.97 1.73 -21.93
CA SER A 129 -19.21 0.31 -22.20
C SER A 129 -17.87 -0.41 -22.34
N LEU A 130 -17.71 -1.52 -21.64
CA LEU A 130 -16.50 -2.32 -21.65
C LEU A 130 -16.83 -3.74 -22.10
N LYS A 131 -15.94 -4.31 -22.92
CA LYS A 131 -15.96 -5.73 -23.28
C LYS A 131 -14.85 -6.45 -22.51
N THR A 132 -15.20 -7.51 -21.81
CA THR A 132 -14.22 -8.33 -21.07
C THR A 132 -13.29 -9.06 -22.01
N THR A 133 -12.00 -9.08 -21.69
CA THR A 133 -10.95 -9.78 -22.43
C THR A 133 -10.41 -11.01 -21.67
N SER A 134 -10.88 -11.20 -20.43
CA SER A 134 -10.71 -12.42 -19.63
C SER A 134 -12.01 -12.73 -18.88
N SER A 135 -12.16 -13.97 -18.44
CA SER A 135 -13.14 -14.30 -17.41
C SER A 135 -12.63 -13.83 -16.05
N GLY A 136 -13.53 -13.46 -15.15
CA GLY A 136 -13.09 -13.02 -13.84
C GLY A 136 -14.20 -12.43 -12.99
N THR A 137 -13.81 -11.85 -11.87
CA THR A 137 -14.75 -11.31 -10.87
C THR A 137 -14.51 -9.83 -10.62
N LEU A 138 -15.58 -9.06 -10.67
CA LEU A 138 -15.60 -7.65 -10.28
C LEU A 138 -16.10 -7.52 -8.85
N GLU A 139 -15.24 -6.98 -7.96
CA GLU A 139 -15.54 -6.74 -6.56
C GLU A 139 -15.37 -5.27 -6.19
N ASN A 140 -15.91 -4.89 -5.03
CA ASN A 140 -15.76 -3.53 -4.52
C ASN A 140 -14.34 -3.24 -4.05
N ASN A 141 -13.92 -1.98 -4.21
CA ASN A 141 -12.62 -1.46 -3.72
C ASN A 141 -11.38 -2.16 -4.31
N LYS A 142 -11.50 -2.77 -5.49
CA LYS A 142 -10.37 -3.35 -6.21
C LYS A 142 -9.62 -2.29 -7.01
N GLY A 143 -8.29 -2.39 -7.06
CA GLY A 143 -7.45 -1.51 -7.88
C GLY A 143 -7.76 -1.68 -9.37
N VAL A 144 -7.69 -0.59 -10.12
CA VAL A 144 -7.87 -0.59 -11.58
C VAL A 144 -6.65 0.05 -12.22
N HIS A 145 -6.01 -0.68 -13.12
CA HIS A 145 -4.84 -0.23 -13.87
C HIS A 145 -5.18 -0.10 -15.36
N ILE A 146 -4.65 0.95 -15.99
CA ILE A 146 -4.73 1.12 -17.43
C ILE A 146 -3.43 0.60 -18.02
N LYS A 147 -3.49 -0.49 -18.81
CA LYS A 147 -2.31 -1.19 -19.31
C LYS A 147 -1.59 -0.43 -20.43
N ASN A 148 -2.33 0.23 -21.30
CA ASN A 148 -1.81 0.76 -22.56
C ASN A 148 -1.36 2.22 -22.49
N ARG A 149 -1.62 2.94 -21.39
CA ARG A 149 -1.15 4.31 -21.20
C ARG A 149 -1.16 4.74 -19.73
N LEU A 150 -0.45 5.82 -19.43
CA LEU A 150 -0.48 6.44 -18.10
C LEU A 150 -1.61 7.47 -18.01
N ILE A 151 -2.32 7.45 -16.88
CA ILE A 151 -3.30 8.47 -16.51
C ILE A 151 -2.75 9.27 -15.33
N LYS A 152 -2.68 10.59 -15.50
CA LYS A 152 -2.29 11.48 -14.39
C LYS A 152 -3.43 11.57 -13.38
N LEU A 153 -3.20 11.09 -12.17
CA LEU A 153 -4.10 11.17 -11.03
C LEU A 153 -3.62 12.24 -10.05
N ASN A 154 -4.55 12.73 -9.23
CA ASN A 154 -4.18 13.57 -8.10
C ASN A 154 -3.44 12.73 -7.06
N TYR A 155 -2.35 13.26 -6.50
CA TYR A 155 -1.52 12.53 -5.52
C TYR A 155 -2.25 12.22 -4.20
N LEU A 156 -3.30 12.97 -3.88
CA LEU A 156 -4.21 12.74 -2.75
C LEU A 156 -5.66 12.81 -3.20
N THR A 157 -6.51 11.99 -2.57
CA THR A 157 -7.95 12.02 -2.70
C THR A 157 -8.57 13.03 -1.73
N LYS A 158 -9.87 13.39 -1.91
CA LYS A 158 -10.60 14.19 -0.91
C LYS A 158 -10.57 13.52 0.47
N LYS A 159 -10.71 12.20 0.50
CA LYS A 159 -10.66 11.39 1.72
C LYS A 159 -9.28 11.48 2.41
N ASP A 160 -8.20 11.53 1.64
CA ASP A 160 -6.86 11.71 2.21
C ASP A 160 -6.69 13.08 2.88
N PHE A 161 -7.19 14.16 2.26
CA PHE A 161 -7.17 15.48 2.88
C PHE A 161 -7.96 15.53 4.18
N GLU A 162 -9.15 14.90 4.22
CA GLU A 162 -9.95 14.76 5.44
C GLU A 162 -9.21 13.97 6.51
N ALA A 163 -8.60 12.83 6.13
CA ALA A 163 -7.83 11.99 7.04
C ALA A 163 -6.63 12.74 7.64
N ILE A 164 -5.89 13.50 6.83
CA ILE A 164 -4.77 14.33 7.28
C ILE A 164 -5.27 15.39 8.26
N LYS A 165 -6.39 16.07 7.95
CA LYS A 165 -7.00 17.08 8.85
C LYS A 165 -7.37 16.48 10.20
N VAL A 166 -8.03 15.32 10.21
CA VAL A 166 -8.36 14.59 11.45
C VAL A 166 -7.09 14.19 12.19
N ALA A 167 -6.14 13.55 11.53
CA ALA A 167 -4.90 13.06 12.14
C ALA A 167 -4.08 14.19 12.78
N LYS A 168 -4.01 15.38 12.15
CA LYS A 168 -3.36 16.56 12.72
C LYS A 168 -4.00 17.00 14.04
N LYS A 169 -5.35 17.00 14.15
CA LYS A 169 -6.06 17.31 15.39
C LYS A 169 -5.68 16.35 16.51
N PHE A 170 -5.41 15.08 16.18
CA PHE A 170 -4.93 14.07 17.14
C PHE A 170 -3.41 14.06 17.34
N LYS A 171 -2.70 15.06 16.84
CA LYS A 171 -1.24 15.19 16.95
C LYS A 171 -0.48 13.95 16.42
N ILE A 172 -1.02 13.29 15.38
CA ILE A 172 -0.33 12.19 14.69
C ILE A 172 0.88 12.74 13.95
N LYS A 173 2.02 12.09 14.14
CA LYS A 173 3.31 12.55 13.60
C LYS A 173 3.76 11.81 12.34
N ASN A 174 3.19 10.63 12.03
CA ASN A 174 3.68 9.78 10.93
C ASN A 174 2.61 9.62 9.84
N PHE A 175 3.03 9.82 8.59
CA PHE A 175 2.19 9.72 7.41
C PHE A 175 2.92 8.98 6.30
N ALA A 176 2.18 8.19 5.50
CA ALA A 176 2.69 7.57 4.30
C ALA A 176 1.91 8.06 3.08
N LEU A 177 2.62 8.40 2.01
CA LEU A 177 2.04 8.78 0.72
C LEU A 177 2.07 7.59 -0.22
N SER A 178 0.90 7.02 -0.51
CA SER A 178 0.74 5.97 -1.51
C SER A 178 0.91 6.51 -2.91
N PHE A 179 1.39 5.65 -3.82
CA PHE A 179 1.59 5.97 -5.24
C PHE A 179 2.36 7.27 -5.48
N THR A 180 3.50 7.44 -4.79
CA THR A 180 4.41 8.55 -5.03
C THR A 180 5.06 8.38 -6.40
N ASN A 181 4.59 9.10 -7.42
CA ASN A 181 5.01 8.92 -8.81
C ASN A 181 5.99 9.98 -9.30
N THR A 182 5.95 11.18 -8.73
CA THR A 182 6.72 12.33 -9.19
C THR A 182 7.41 13.06 -8.05
N VAL A 183 8.45 13.82 -8.40
CA VAL A 183 9.11 14.76 -7.48
C VAL A 183 8.13 15.78 -6.92
N GLU A 184 7.16 16.19 -7.74
CA GLU A 184 6.14 17.17 -7.36
C GLU A 184 5.20 16.64 -6.28
N ASP A 185 4.89 15.32 -6.30
CA ASP A 185 4.09 14.68 -5.24
C ASP A 185 4.81 14.79 -3.88
N ILE A 186 6.13 14.57 -3.86
CA ILE A 186 6.95 14.71 -2.65
C ILE A 186 6.93 16.16 -2.15
N LYS A 187 7.16 17.12 -3.05
CA LYS A 187 7.17 18.56 -2.70
C LYS A 187 5.83 19.00 -2.12
N LYS A 188 4.71 18.65 -2.78
CA LYS A 188 3.36 18.98 -2.32
C LYS A 188 3.05 18.33 -0.97
N PHE A 189 3.39 17.06 -0.79
CA PHE A 189 3.18 16.36 0.47
C PHE A 189 4.02 16.95 1.61
N ASN A 190 5.26 17.34 1.34
CA ASN A 190 6.12 18.06 2.28
C ASN A 190 5.52 19.40 2.69
N LYS A 191 4.92 20.15 1.75
CA LYS A 191 4.27 21.44 2.03
C LYS A 191 3.10 21.34 2.98
N ILE A 192 2.23 20.33 2.82
CA ILE A 192 1.06 20.15 3.71
C ILE A 192 1.40 19.51 5.05
N LEU A 193 2.55 18.83 5.16
CA LEU A 193 3.06 18.13 6.35
C LEU A 193 4.50 18.54 6.67
N PRO A 194 4.79 19.83 6.96
CA PRO A 194 6.18 20.32 7.07
C PRO A 194 6.96 19.69 8.24
N LYS A 195 6.30 19.41 9.36
CA LYS A 195 6.93 18.93 10.62
C LYS A 195 6.75 17.43 10.86
N GLN A 196 5.96 16.73 10.03
CA GLN A 196 5.63 15.32 10.24
C GLN A 196 6.67 14.40 9.60
N ASN A 197 6.80 13.20 10.16
CA ASN A 197 7.56 12.12 9.54
C ASN A 197 6.76 11.57 8.34
N LYS A 198 7.43 11.41 7.21
CA LYS A 198 6.80 10.97 5.98
C LYS A 198 7.51 9.75 5.42
N ILE A 199 6.72 8.80 4.93
CA ILE A 199 7.16 7.61 4.19
C ILE A 199 6.56 7.73 2.79
N PHE A 200 7.39 7.70 1.75
CA PHE A 200 6.97 7.77 0.36
C PHE A 200 6.96 6.38 -0.25
N LYS A 201 5.79 5.93 -0.74
CA LYS A 201 5.63 4.56 -1.22
C LYS A 201 5.96 4.46 -2.71
N ILE A 202 6.78 3.47 -3.03
CA ILE A 202 7.23 3.13 -4.39
C ILE A 202 6.39 1.94 -4.85
N GLU A 203 5.38 2.21 -5.69
CA GLU A 203 4.30 1.29 -6.05
C GLU A 203 4.03 1.24 -7.56
N SER A 204 4.87 1.90 -8.36
CA SER A 204 4.68 1.98 -9.80
C SER A 204 6.01 1.99 -10.57
N LYS A 205 5.95 1.60 -11.86
CA LYS A 205 7.07 1.70 -12.80
C LYS A 205 7.62 3.13 -12.87
N GLN A 206 6.73 4.13 -12.79
CA GLN A 206 7.13 5.55 -12.79
C GLN A 206 7.90 5.92 -11.53
N ALA A 207 7.46 5.45 -10.35
CA ALA A 207 8.17 5.68 -9.10
C ALA A 207 9.57 5.06 -9.13
N VAL A 208 9.72 3.84 -9.64
CA VAL A 208 11.03 3.17 -9.80
C VAL A 208 11.96 3.97 -10.71
N LYS A 209 11.46 4.53 -11.81
CA LYS A 209 12.26 5.40 -12.70
C LYS A 209 12.73 6.67 -12.00
N ASN A 210 11.94 7.23 -11.12
CA ASN A 210 12.21 8.51 -10.44
C ASN A 210 12.94 8.35 -9.09
N VAL A 211 13.21 7.15 -8.62
CA VAL A 211 13.68 6.87 -7.26
C VAL A 211 14.97 7.60 -6.91
N GLY A 212 15.93 7.75 -7.84
CA GLY A 212 17.16 8.49 -7.63
C GLY A 212 16.91 9.97 -7.31
N LYS A 213 15.91 10.59 -7.96
CA LYS A 213 15.47 11.95 -7.67
C LYS A 213 14.78 12.05 -6.31
N PHE A 214 14.02 11.03 -5.96
CA PHE A 214 13.28 10.97 -4.68
C PHE A 214 14.21 10.95 -3.48
N PHE A 215 15.31 10.19 -3.54
CA PHE A 215 16.30 10.13 -2.46
C PHE A 215 16.99 11.47 -2.16
N LYS A 216 16.97 12.42 -3.09
CA LYS A 216 17.46 13.78 -2.84
C LYS A 216 16.49 14.62 -1.99
N LEU A 217 15.21 14.29 -1.96
CA LEU A 217 14.14 15.13 -1.39
C LEU A 217 13.51 14.57 -0.09
N ALA A 218 13.70 13.29 0.19
CA ALA A 218 13.09 12.63 1.33
C ALA A 218 14.00 11.55 1.92
N ASN A 219 13.68 11.08 3.12
CA ASN A 219 14.52 10.15 3.86
C ASN A 219 13.92 8.73 4.01
N ASN A 220 12.59 8.60 4.04
CA ASN A 220 11.97 7.31 4.29
C ASN A 220 11.12 6.92 3.08
N PHE A 221 11.38 5.73 2.57
CA PHE A 221 10.70 5.15 1.42
C PHE A 221 10.22 3.75 1.75
N LEU A 222 9.13 3.34 1.13
CA LEU A 222 8.56 2.01 1.29
C LEU A 222 8.33 1.40 -0.09
N ILE A 223 8.90 0.23 -0.34
CA ILE A 223 8.61 -0.59 -1.51
C ILE A 223 7.40 -1.47 -1.16
N ASP A 224 6.25 -1.19 -1.75
CA ASP A 224 5.07 -2.04 -1.64
C ASP A 224 5.07 -3.02 -2.81
N ARG A 225 5.54 -4.24 -2.55
CA ARG A 225 5.73 -5.27 -3.59
C ARG A 225 4.42 -5.68 -4.23
N GLY A 226 3.34 -5.72 -3.45
CA GLY A 226 2.01 -6.08 -3.93
C GLY A 226 1.47 -5.09 -4.96
N ASP A 227 1.51 -3.79 -4.66
CA ASP A 227 1.07 -2.77 -5.62
C ASP A 227 2.06 -2.57 -6.77
N LEU A 228 3.36 -2.68 -6.50
CA LEU A 228 4.38 -2.58 -7.54
C LEU A 228 4.28 -3.69 -8.59
N SER A 229 3.93 -4.93 -8.18
CA SER A 229 3.79 -6.08 -9.09
C SER A 229 2.70 -5.91 -10.15
N LYS A 230 1.77 -4.98 -9.94
CA LYS A 230 0.75 -4.60 -10.92
C LYS A 230 1.28 -3.68 -12.02
N SER A 231 2.36 -2.98 -11.73
CA SER A 231 2.94 -1.96 -12.61
C SER A 231 4.19 -2.46 -13.35
N ILE A 232 4.86 -3.45 -12.79
CA ILE A 232 5.96 -4.21 -13.38
C ILE A 232 5.65 -5.70 -13.19
N ASN A 233 6.15 -6.55 -14.08
CA ASN A 233 5.92 -7.99 -13.96
C ASN A 233 6.53 -8.53 -12.66
N ILE A 234 5.91 -9.58 -12.11
CA ILE A 234 6.28 -10.12 -10.79
C ILE A 234 7.75 -10.58 -10.73
N GLU A 235 8.28 -11.13 -11.81
CA GLU A 235 9.67 -11.56 -11.94
C GLU A 235 10.66 -10.39 -11.85
N ASN A 236 10.22 -9.17 -12.09
CA ASN A 236 11.04 -7.95 -11.98
C ASN A 236 11.02 -7.32 -10.58
N ILE A 237 10.18 -7.81 -9.66
CA ILE A 237 10.12 -7.28 -8.28
C ILE A 237 11.46 -7.43 -7.54
N PRO A 238 12.12 -8.59 -7.53
CA PRO A 238 13.43 -8.74 -6.87
C PRO A 238 14.49 -7.80 -7.45
N VAL A 239 14.48 -7.60 -8.77
CA VAL A 239 15.42 -6.71 -9.47
C VAL A 239 15.17 -5.24 -9.06
N ALA A 240 13.92 -4.81 -9.08
CA ALA A 240 13.53 -3.45 -8.66
C ALA A 240 13.88 -3.20 -7.19
N GLN A 241 13.58 -4.14 -6.29
CA GLN A 241 13.92 -4.04 -4.87
C GLN A 241 15.41 -3.86 -4.65
N ARG A 242 16.25 -4.72 -5.25
CA ARG A 242 17.73 -4.61 -5.18
C ARG A 242 18.23 -3.28 -5.71
N LYS A 243 17.73 -2.85 -6.87
CA LYS A 243 18.10 -1.57 -7.48
C LYS A 243 17.78 -0.39 -6.57
N ILE A 244 16.57 -0.32 -6.01
CA ILE A 244 16.13 0.75 -5.12
C ILE A 244 17.01 0.81 -3.87
N ILE A 245 17.25 -0.33 -3.22
CA ILE A 245 18.10 -0.39 -2.03
C ILE A 245 19.55 -0.02 -2.36
N LYS A 246 20.09 -0.51 -3.49
CA LYS A 246 21.45 -0.12 -3.95
C LYS A 246 21.58 1.38 -4.14
N ILE A 247 20.58 2.02 -4.78
CA ILE A 247 20.55 3.48 -4.95
C ILE A 247 20.48 4.18 -3.59
N SER A 248 19.64 3.69 -2.65
CA SER A 248 19.50 4.31 -1.34
C SER A 248 20.82 4.34 -0.55
N LYS A 249 21.66 3.30 -0.69
CA LYS A 249 22.98 3.24 -0.03
C LYS A 249 23.94 4.33 -0.48
N LYS A 250 23.75 4.86 -1.70
CA LYS A 250 24.55 6.00 -2.22
C LYS A 250 24.16 7.34 -1.59
N HIS A 251 23.06 7.38 -0.83
CA HIS A 251 22.55 8.59 -0.20
C HIS A 251 22.52 8.42 1.33
N ARG A 252 23.33 9.18 2.05
CA ARG A 252 23.39 9.10 3.52
C ARG A 252 22.02 9.37 4.18
N GLY A 253 21.69 8.64 5.22
CA GLY A 253 20.49 8.88 6.03
C GLY A 253 19.18 8.35 5.45
N LYS A 254 19.20 7.60 4.32
CA LYS A 254 17.97 7.06 3.70
C LYS A 254 17.58 5.73 4.32
N ASN A 255 16.28 5.55 4.51
CA ASN A 255 15.69 4.35 5.03
C ASN A 255 14.72 3.77 3.99
N VAL A 256 14.89 2.52 3.63
CA VAL A 256 13.97 1.79 2.75
C VAL A 256 13.28 0.73 3.57
N PHE A 257 11.96 0.78 3.59
CA PHE A 257 11.07 -0.22 4.13
C PHE A 257 10.60 -1.13 3.01
N ILE A 258 10.33 -2.39 3.33
CA ILE A 258 9.76 -3.35 2.38
C ILE A 258 8.44 -3.83 2.96
N ALA A 259 7.40 -3.88 2.13
CA ALA A 259 6.06 -4.30 2.51
C ALA A 259 5.54 -5.41 1.59
N THR A 260 4.59 -6.16 2.13
CA THR A 260 3.78 -7.22 1.52
C THR A 260 4.53 -8.53 1.26
N ASN A 261 3.81 -9.62 1.38
CA ASN A 261 4.23 -11.00 1.11
C ASN A 261 5.46 -11.48 1.93
N PHE A 262 5.61 -11.01 3.18
CA PHE A 262 6.67 -11.53 4.05
C PHE A 262 6.27 -12.83 4.76
N LEU A 263 5.05 -12.89 5.26
CA LEU A 263 4.51 -14.02 6.03
C LEU A 263 3.08 -14.28 5.58
N GLU A 264 2.87 -14.33 4.26
CA GLU A 264 1.54 -14.46 3.65
C GLU A 264 0.84 -15.75 4.06
N THR A 265 1.59 -16.84 4.19
CA THR A 265 1.06 -18.11 4.70
C THR A 265 0.57 -18.01 6.14
N MET A 266 1.11 -17.08 6.94
CA MET A 266 0.66 -16.85 8.31
C MET A 266 -0.66 -16.06 8.41
N ILE A 267 -1.27 -15.69 7.29
CA ILE A 267 -2.66 -15.22 7.27
C ILE A 267 -3.55 -16.35 7.80
N ASP A 268 -3.31 -17.57 7.37
CA ASP A 268 -4.13 -18.75 7.71
C ASP A 268 -3.40 -19.77 8.61
N ASN A 269 -2.07 -19.80 8.61
CA ASN A 269 -1.25 -20.76 9.33
C ASN A 269 -0.48 -20.11 10.48
N GLN A 270 -0.11 -20.93 11.48
CA GLN A 270 0.62 -20.45 12.66
C GLN A 270 2.13 -20.28 12.42
N THR A 271 2.65 -20.92 11.38
CA THR A 271 4.08 -20.93 11.04
C THR A 271 4.27 -20.55 9.59
N PRO A 272 5.35 -19.82 9.26
CA PRO A 272 5.67 -19.47 7.90
C PRO A 272 6.39 -20.61 7.17
N THR A 273 6.56 -20.43 5.88
CA THR A 273 7.40 -21.27 5.03
C THR A 273 8.88 -20.91 5.16
N ARG A 274 9.76 -21.83 4.74
CA ARG A 274 11.20 -21.57 4.62
C ARG A 274 11.51 -20.46 3.62
N ALA A 275 10.74 -20.34 2.54
CA ALA A 275 10.88 -19.28 1.54
C ALA A 275 10.59 -17.90 2.14
N GLU A 276 9.57 -17.76 2.97
CA GLU A 276 9.24 -16.51 3.67
C GLU A 276 10.32 -16.11 4.67
N ALA A 277 10.85 -17.07 5.44
CA ALA A 277 11.97 -16.82 6.33
C ALA A 277 13.22 -16.33 5.56
N ASN A 278 13.53 -16.97 4.43
CA ASN A 278 14.64 -16.59 3.56
C ASN A 278 14.43 -15.19 2.94
N ASP A 279 13.22 -14.85 2.50
CA ASP A 279 12.93 -13.52 1.95
C ASP A 279 13.11 -12.41 3.00
N ILE A 280 12.68 -12.64 4.25
CA ILE A 280 12.92 -11.73 5.37
C ILE A 280 14.42 -11.49 5.56
N TYR A 281 15.19 -12.58 5.66
CA TYR A 281 16.63 -12.51 5.90
C TYR A 281 17.35 -11.77 4.77
N ASN A 282 17.09 -12.16 3.51
CA ASN A 282 17.67 -11.52 2.33
C ASN A 282 17.30 -10.03 2.23
N SER A 283 16.06 -9.67 2.59
CA SER A 283 15.65 -8.27 2.62
C SER A 283 16.47 -7.43 3.61
N LEU A 284 16.79 -8.00 4.76
CA LEU A 284 17.64 -7.38 5.78
C LEU A 284 19.10 -7.29 5.33
N GLU A 285 19.65 -8.34 4.70
CA GLU A 285 21.01 -8.34 4.14
C GLU A 285 21.17 -7.30 3.03
N MET A 286 20.19 -7.17 2.16
CA MET A 286 20.17 -6.10 1.15
C MET A 286 20.23 -4.71 1.78
N GLY A 287 19.82 -4.56 3.03
CA GLY A 287 19.90 -3.29 3.78
C GLY A 287 18.57 -2.63 4.07
N ALA A 288 17.47 -3.36 4.03
CA ALA A 288 16.18 -2.84 4.47
C ALA A 288 16.28 -2.31 5.91
N LYS A 289 15.70 -1.14 6.15
CA LYS A 289 15.68 -0.48 7.46
C LYS A 289 14.38 -0.73 8.22
N GLY A 290 13.41 -1.37 7.58
CA GLY A 290 12.19 -1.81 8.21
C GLY A 290 11.39 -2.77 7.33
N LEU A 291 10.55 -3.55 7.98
CA LEU A 291 9.69 -4.57 7.39
C LEU A 291 8.25 -4.31 7.81
N VAL A 292 7.32 -4.45 6.86
CA VAL A 292 5.92 -4.10 7.06
C VAL A 292 5.06 -5.35 6.90
N LEU A 293 4.35 -5.72 7.96
CA LEU A 293 3.29 -6.71 7.92
C LEU A 293 1.99 -6.03 7.49
N ALA A 294 1.37 -6.55 6.45
CA ALA A 294 0.18 -6.01 5.82
C ALA A 294 -1.06 -6.87 6.11
N ALA A 295 -1.37 -7.84 5.27
CA ALA A 295 -2.51 -8.73 5.44
C ALA A 295 -2.35 -9.62 6.69
N GLU A 296 -1.12 -10.04 6.98
CA GLU A 296 -0.75 -10.90 8.11
C GLU A 296 -1.25 -10.35 9.46
N THR A 297 -1.20 -9.02 9.62
CA THR A 297 -1.68 -8.37 10.84
C THR A 297 -3.07 -7.74 10.67
N ALA A 298 -3.48 -7.39 9.45
CA ALA A 298 -4.77 -6.74 9.22
C ALA A 298 -5.95 -7.74 9.25
N ILE A 299 -5.79 -8.90 8.63
CA ILE A 299 -6.86 -9.90 8.45
C ILE A 299 -6.43 -11.32 8.81
N GLY A 300 -5.14 -11.55 9.08
CA GLY A 300 -4.60 -12.87 9.44
C GLY A 300 -5.14 -13.39 10.78
N LYS A 301 -5.23 -14.70 10.89
CA LYS A 301 -5.72 -15.39 12.11
C LYS A 301 -4.72 -15.30 13.28
N PHE A 302 -3.43 -15.06 13.00
CA PHE A 302 -2.35 -15.12 13.99
C PHE A 302 -1.46 -13.86 13.96
N PRO A 303 -2.01 -12.64 14.11
CA PRO A 303 -1.26 -11.40 13.92
C PRO A 303 -0.11 -11.23 14.91
N ASP A 304 -0.24 -11.70 16.15
CA ASP A 304 0.79 -11.68 17.18
C ASP A 304 1.94 -12.64 16.85
N LYS A 305 1.64 -13.85 16.36
CA LYS A 305 2.66 -14.84 15.95
C LYS A 305 3.48 -14.32 14.77
N ALA A 306 2.85 -13.65 13.80
CA ALA A 306 3.56 -13.04 12.69
C ALA A 306 4.57 -11.97 13.17
N VAL A 307 4.18 -11.12 14.12
CA VAL A 307 5.08 -10.13 14.72
C VAL A 307 6.22 -10.81 15.51
N ILE A 308 5.91 -11.85 16.29
CA ILE A 308 6.91 -12.60 17.07
C ILE A 308 7.94 -13.22 16.13
N PHE A 309 7.50 -13.89 15.07
CA PHE A 309 8.38 -14.52 14.10
C PHE A 309 9.29 -13.48 13.41
N LEU A 310 8.72 -12.37 12.94
CA LEU A 310 9.50 -11.30 12.31
C LEU A 310 10.57 -10.74 13.25
N ARG A 311 10.24 -10.55 14.54
CA ARG A 311 11.21 -10.11 15.56
C ARG A 311 12.33 -11.13 15.77
N LYS A 312 12.00 -12.42 15.76
CA LYS A 312 12.98 -13.52 15.87
C LYS A 312 13.96 -13.47 14.70
N MET A 313 13.46 -13.33 13.47
CA MET A 313 14.30 -13.19 12.27
C MET A 313 15.22 -11.97 12.32
N ILE A 314 14.71 -10.82 12.78
CA ILE A 314 15.53 -9.62 12.98
C ILE A 314 16.64 -9.86 14.04
N LYS A 315 16.35 -10.59 15.11
CA LYS A 315 17.34 -10.94 16.14
C LYS A 315 18.43 -11.83 15.56
N ILE A 316 18.07 -12.89 14.82
CA ILE A 316 19.01 -13.81 14.14
C ILE A 316 19.90 -13.02 13.18
N TYR A 317 19.32 -12.19 12.30
CA TYR A 317 20.11 -11.37 11.38
C TYR A 317 21.11 -10.45 12.10
N LYS A 318 20.72 -9.83 13.22
CA LYS A 318 21.62 -8.95 13.98
C LYS A 318 22.76 -9.68 14.64
N ASN A 319 22.50 -10.90 15.14
CA ASN A 319 23.53 -11.71 15.78
C ASN A 319 24.56 -12.18 14.75
N ASN A 320 24.10 -12.67 13.59
CA ASN A 320 25.02 -13.16 12.54
C ASN A 320 25.82 -12.03 11.87
N LYS A 321 25.36 -10.78 11.92
CA LYS A 321 26.11 -9.63 11.40
C LYS A 321 27.24 -9.16 12.32
N LYS A 322 27.35 -9.71 13.51
CA LYS A 322 28.43 -9.43 14.47
C LYS A 322 29.62 -10.39 14.34
N ILE A 323 29.43 -11.47 13.58
CA ILE A 323 30.47 -12.40 13.14
C ILE A 323 31.06 -11.91 11.81
#